data_daae7da408d566c1cd760cd45d0c2df6
#
_entry.id   daae7da408d566c1cd760cd45d0c2df6
#
_cell.length_a   1.000
_cell.length_b   1.000
_cell.length_c   1.000
_cell.angle_alpha   90.00
_cell.angle_beta   90.00
_cell.angle_gamma   90.00
#
_symmetry.space_group_name_H-M   'P 1'
#
loop_
_entity.id
_entity.type
_entity.pdbx_description
1 polymer ?
#
loop_
_entity_poly.entity_id
_entity_poly.type
_entity_poly.pdbx_seq_one_letter_code
_entity_poly.pdbx_strand_id
1 'polypeptide(L)'
;MFPRNAWYVACMPDEVADKPLGRQICGEPMVFYRNAEGAVVALEDFCPHRGAPLSLGFVRDGTLVCGYHGLEMGCQGKATGMPGQRVNGFPSIRSYPVIERYGFVWVWPGDASQADAVKLHHLEWAESSEWAYGGGLYHIRCDYRLMIDNLMDLTHETYVHANSIGQKEIDEAAPKTVAEGDTVRTSRFMENVDAPPFWKMALRGNGLADDVPVDRWQICHFTPPSHVLIEVGVAHAGHGGYHAPADKKASSIVVDFITPETETSIWYFWGMARNFRPDDAALTASIREGQGKIFSEDLEMLERQQQNLLRWPERNLLKLNIDAGGVMSRRVIDRLVAQERAQTGAPRAGAPRAGAPRAEVTRDIPVRTAT
;
A
#
# COMPACT_ATOMS: atom_id res chain seq x y z
N MET A 1 -15.28 -2.44 -5.19
CA MET A 1 -15.01 -1.51 -6.31
C MET A 1 -13.95 -0.51 -5.92
N PHE A 2 -13.13 -0.03 -6.89
CA PHE A 2 -11.91 0.73 -6.66
C PHE A 2 -11.95 2.06 -7.42
N PRO A 3 -11.46 3.19 -6.87
CA PRO A 3 -11.10 4.36 -7.65
C PRO A 3 -9.99 3.95 -8.64
N ARG A 4 -10.20 4.12 -9.94
CA ARG A 4 -9.21 3.70 -10.95
C ARG A 4 -8.36 4.86 -11.44
N ASN A 5 -8.90 6.08 -11.43
CA ASN A 5 -8.18 7.29 -11.82
C ASN A 5 -7.28 7.78 -10.68
N ALA A 6 -6.37 6.91 -10.25
CA ALA A 6 -5.43 7.16 -9.17
C ALA A 6 -4.14 6.31 -9.33
N TRP A 7 -3.05 6.74 -8.69
CA TRP A 7 -1.81 6.00 -8.63
C TRP A 7 -1.84 4.96 -7.51
N TYR A 8 -1.44 3.74 -7.84
CA TYR A 8 -1.25 2.63 -6.90
C TYR A 8 0.19 2.11 -6.99
N VAL A 9 0.77 1.70 -5.87
CA VAL A 9 2.03 0.97 -5.88
C VAL A 9 1.78 -0.40 -6.52
N ALA A 10 2.48 -0.70 -7.60
CA ALA A 10 2.37 -1.97 -8.29
C ALA A 10 3.34 -3.01 -7.74
N CYS A 11 4.59 -2.62 -7.51
CA CYS A 11 5.67 -3.48 -7.06
C CYS A 11 6.87 -2.65 -6.59
N MET A 12 7.85 -3.33 -6.02
CA MET A 12 9.18 -2.76 -5.82
C MET A 12 9.97 -2.81 -7.13
N PRO A 13 10.91 -1.88 -7.39
CA PRO A 13 11.67 -1.85 -8.64
C PRO A 13 12.48 -3.11 -8.94
N ASP A 14 12.96 -3.81 -7.91
CA ASP A 14 13.75 -5.04 -8.00
C ASP A 14 12.91 -6.27 -8.32
N GLU A 15 11.58 -6.21 -8.14
CA GLU A 15 10.68 -7.27 -8.56
C GLU A 15 10.53 -7.34 -10.09
N VAL A 16 10.80 -6.22 -10.80
CA VAL A 16 10.79 -6.13 -12.28
C VAL A 16 12.22 -6.25 -12.79
N ALA A 17 12.75 -7.47 -12.75
CA ALA A 17 14.12 -7.80 -13.19
C ALA A 17 14.12 -8.49 -14.58
N ASP A 18 14.77 -9.64 -14.70
CA ASP A 18 14.96 -10.37 -15.95
C ASP A 18 13.68 -11.00 -16.52
N LYS A 19 12.70 -11.25 -15.66
CA LYS A 19 11.42 -11.87 -16.03
C LYS A 19 10.28 -10.89 -15.91
N PRO A 20 9.26 -11.00 -16.80
CA PRO A 20 8.03 -10.25 -16.63
C PRO A 20 7.37 -10.59 -15.30
N LEU A 21 6.88 -9.56 -14.58
CA LEU A 21 6.12 -9.69 -13.35
C LEU A 21 4.63 -9.62 -13.68
N GLY A 22 3.87 -10.69 -13.42
CA GLY A 22 2.41 -10.66 -13.47
C GLY A 22 1.84 -10.22 -12.13
N ARG A 23 0.90 -9.24 -12.13
CA ARG A 23 0.21 -8.78 -10.93
C ARG A 23 -1.21 -8.31 -11.27
N GLN A 24 -2.17 -8.68 -10.45
CA GLN A 24 -3.52 -8.15 -10.57
C GLN A 24 -3.64 -6.89 -9.71
N ILE A 25 -4.17 -5.80 -10.31
CA ILE A 25 -4.35 -4.51 -9.62
C ILE A 25 -5.73 -3.98 -9.96
N CYS A 26 -6.53 -3.64 -8.95
CA CYS A 26 -7.91 -3.18 -9.11
C CYS A 26 -8.77 -4.12 -9.97
N GLY A 27 -8.53 -5.43 -9.86
CA GLY A 27 -9.22 -6.47 -10.61
C GLY A 27 -8.71 -6.69 -12.03
N GLU A 28 -7.70 -5.93 -12.50
CA GLU A 28 -7.13 -6.07 -13.85
C GLU A 28 -5.79 -6.81 -13.81
N PRO A 29 -5.63 -7.91 -14.55
CA PRO A 29 -4.34 -8.56 -14.72
C PRO A 29 -3.39 -7.68 -15.53
N MET A 30 -2.22 -7.40 -14.98
CA MET A 30 -1.18 -6.58 -15.58
C MET A 30 0.14 -7.34 -15.60
N VAL A 31 0.96 -7.09 -16.63
CA VAL A 31 2.33 -7.55 -16.74
C VAL A 31 3.27 -6.36 -16.74
N PHE A 32 4.30 -6.44 -15.89
CA PHE A 32 5.35 -5.43 -15.77
C PHE A 32 6.66 -6.00 -16.29
N TYR A 33 7.41 -5.23 -17.07
CA TYR A 33 8.72 -5.61 -17.58
C TYR A 33 9.57 -4.38 -17.83
N ARG A 34 10.90 -4.56 -18.01
CA ARG A 34 11.78 -3.46 -18.41
C ARG A 34 12.01 -3.47 -19.92
N ASN A 35 11.83 -2.32 -20.54
CA ASN A 35 12.15 -2.13 -21.97
C ASN A 35 13.66 -2.01 -22.20
N ALA A 36 14.08 -1.76 -23.44
CA ALA A 36 15.50 -1.67 -23.82
C ALA A 36 16.24 -0.51 -23.12
N GLU A 37 15.52 0.54 -22.76
CA GLU A 37 16.05 1.70 -22.03
C GLU A 37 16.08 1.47 -20.51
N GLY A 38 15.64 0.29 -20.04
CA GLY A 38 15.55 -0.04 -18.62
C GLY A 38 14.31 0.51 -17.91
N ALA A 39 13.43 1.24 -18.61
CA ALA A 39 12.21 1.77 -18.03
C ALA A 39 11.15 0.69 -17.84
N VAL A 40 10.41 0.77 -16.72
CA VAL A 40 9.31 -0.16 -16.46
C VAL A 40 8.12 0.16 -17.36
N VAL A 41 7.56 -0.88 -17.98
CA VAL A 41 6.37 -0.85 -18.83
C VAL A 41 5.31 -1.72 -18.20
N ALA A 42 4.05 -1.29 -18.21
CA ALA A 42 2.89 -2.08 -17.79
C ALA A 42 1.91 -2.27 -18.95
N LEU A 43 1.57 -3.51 -19.23
CA LEU A 43 0.58 -3.89 -20.23
C LEU A 43 -0.49 -4.78 -19.59
N GLU A 44 -1.63 -4.92 -20.28
CA GLU A 44 -2.63 -5.95 -19.98
C GLU A 44 -1.98 -7.33 -20.08
N ASP A 45 -2.12 -8.16 -19.06
CA ASP A 45 -1.54 -9.52 -19.03
C ASP A 45 -2.38 -10.51 -19.84
N PHE A 46 -2.53 -10.18 -21.13
CA PHE A 46 -3.39 -10.94 -22.04
C PHE A 46 -2.79 -10.95 -23.46
N CYS A 47 -2.42 -12.11 -23.95
CA CYS A 47 -1.97 -12.26 -25.32
C CYS A 47 -3.18 -12.25 -26.28
N PRO A 48 -3.26 -11.33 -27.26
CA PRO A 48 -4.43 -11.20 -28.13
C PRO A 48 -4.65 -12.40 -29.06
N HIS A 49 -3.69 -13.31 -29.16
CA HIS A 49 -3.83 -14.52 -29.96
C HIS A 49 -4.79 -15.55 -29.32
N ARG A 50 -4.54 -15.95 -28.08
CA ARG A 50 -5.33 -16.98 -27.36
C ARG A 50 -5.51 -16.72 -25.88
N GLY A 51 -5.34 -15.49 -25.42
CA GLY A 51 -5.53 -15.12 -24.03
C GLY A 51 -4.50 -15.65 -23.04
N ALA A 52 -3.34 -16.15 -23.52
CA ALA A 52 -2.29 -16.60 -22.64
C ALA A 52 -1.74 -15.41 -21.82
N PRO A 53 -1.44 -15.58 -20.52
CA PRO A 53 -0.78 -14.55 -19.74
C PRO A 53 0.59 -14.22 -20.34
N LEU A 54 0.84 -12.95 -20.64
CA LEU A 54 2.12 -12.47 -21.14
C LEU A 54 3.21 -12.51 -20.07
N SER A 55 2.83 -12.46 -18.80
CA SER A 55 3.72 -12.65 -17.65
C SER A 55 4.37 -14.05 -17.59
N LEU A 56 3.81 -15.05 -18.28
CA LEU A 56 4.44 -16.37 -18.47
C LEU A 56 5.43 -16.41 -19.63
N GLY A 57 5.62 -15.30 -20.33
CA GLY A 57 6.56 -15.13 -21.40
C GLY A 57 7.96 -14.72 -20.92
N PHE A 58 8.66 -13.98 -21.75
CA PHE A 58 10.00 -13.48 -21.46
C PHE A 58 10.24 -12.14 -22.17
N VAL A 59 11.30 -11.45 -21.77
CA VAL A 59 11.75 -10.21 -22.41
C VAL A 59 12.93 -10.54 -23.33
N ARG A 60 12.88 -10.04 -24.56
CA ARG A 60 13.97 -10.14 -25.54
C ARG A 60 14.22 -8.76 -26.14
N ASP A 61 15.43 -8.23 -25.99
CA ASP A 61 15.84 -6.93 -26.48
C ASP A 61 14.85 -5.80 -26.07
N GLY A 62 14.38 -5.86 -24.80
CA GLY A 62 13.41 -4.89 -24.25
C GLY A 62 11.97 -5.04 -24.78
N THR A 63 11.66 -6.10 -25.51
CA THR A 63 10.32 -6.40 -26.02
C THR A 63 9.73 -7.60 -25.29
N LEU A 64 8.46 -7.50 -24.89
CA LEU A 64 7.72 -8.59 -24.23
C LEU A 64 7.31 -9.64 -25.26
N VAL A 65 7.70 -10.89 -25.05
CA VAL A 65 7.42 -12.01 -25.96
C VAL A 65 6.50 -13.03 -25.28
N CYS A 66 5.37 -13.31 -25.90
CA CYS A 66 4.44 -14.34 -25.44
C CYS A 66 5.11 -15.73 -25.47
N GLY A 67 5.13 -16.38 -24.31
CA GLY A 67 5.75 -17.71 -24.15
C GLY A 67 5.05 -18.84 -24.90
N TYR A 68 3.86 -18.59 -25.46
CA TYR A 68 3.07 -19.62 -26.14
C TYR A 68 3.46 -19.77 -27.62
N HIS A 69 3.49 -18.67 -28.38
CA HIS A 69 3.80 -18.71 -29.83
C HIS A 69 4.75 -17.62 -30.29
N GLY A 70 5.40 -16.91 -29.38
CA GLY A 70 6.41 -15.92 -29.72
C GLY A 70 5.86 -14.58 -30.27
N LEU A 71 4.58 -14.26 -30.04
CA LEU A 71 4.05 -12.92 -30.37
C LEU A 71 4.77 -11.87 -29.52
N GLU A 72 5.32 -10.87 -30.19
CA GLU A 72 6.06 -9.75 -29.57
C GLU A 72 5.15 -8.56 -29.38
N MET A 73 5.16 -7.97 -28.17
CA MET A 73 4.36 -6.81 -27.79
C MET A 73 5.24 -5.63 -27.42
N GLY A 74 5.10 -4.54 -28.14
CA GLY A 74 5.80 -3.29 -27.84
C GLY A 74 5.22 -2.54 -26.63
N CYS A 75 5.93 -1.53 -26.14
CA CYS A 75 5.58 -0.76 -24.93
C CYS A 75 4.19 -0.10 -24.93
N GLN A 76 3.60 0.12 -26.12
CA GLN A 76 2.26 0.69 -26.26
C GLN A 76 1.16 -0.38 -26.42
N GLY A 77 1.47 -1.65 -26.17
CA GLY A 77 0.53 -2.75 -26.33
C GLY A 77 0.23 -3.13 -27.79
N LYS A 78 1.04 -2.70 -28.76
CA LYS A 78 0.92 -3.07 -30.18
C LYS A 78 1.83 -4.27 -30.46
N ALA A 79 1.35 -5.19 -31.30
CA ALA A 79 2.19 -6.27 -31.80
C ALA A 79 3.31 -5.71 -32.69
N THR A 80 4.55 -6.13 -32.42
CA THR A 80 5.76 -5.71 -33.15
C THR A 80 6.39 -6.82 -33.96
N GLY A 81 6.14 -8.08 -33.59
CA GLY A 81 6.67 -9.25 -34.30
C GLY A 81 5.86 -10.52 -34.04
N MET A 82 5.91 -11.44 -35.00
CA MET A 82 5.36 -12.79 -34.88
C MET A 82 6.13 -13.73 -35.79
N PRO A 83 6.60 -14.87 -35.31
CA PRO A 83 7.30 -15.84 -36.15
C PRO A 83 6.47 -16.26 -37.37
N GLY A 84 7.10 -16.12 -38.55
CA GLY A 84 6.54 -16.61 -39.80
C GLY A 84 5.43 -15.76 -40.42
N GLN A 85 5.07 -14.60 -39.86
CA GLN A 85 4.00 -13.75 -40.43
C GLN A 85 4.12 -12.27 -40.08
N ARG A 86 3.42 -11.43 -40.86
CA ARG A 86 3.30 -9.98 -40.61
C ARG A 86 2.28 -9.74 -39.51
N VAL A 87 2.48 -8.68 -38.72
CA VAL A 87 1.61 -8.29 -37.58
C VAL A 87 0.70 -7.09 -37.88
N ASN A 88 0.68 -6.60 -39.11
CA ASN A 88 -0.17 -5.48 -39.52
C ASN A 88 -1.65 -5.81 -39.28
N GLY A 89 -2.34 -4.94 -38.53
CA GLY A 89 -3.76 -5.13 -38.22
C GLY A 89 -4.04 -6.07 -37.04
N PHE A 90 -3.03 -6.54 -36.31
CA PHE A 90 -3.25 -7.29 -35.10
C PHE A 90 -3.89 -6.40 -34.03
N PRO A 91 -4.77 -6.97 -33.16
CA PRO A 91 -5.35 -6.24 -32.04
C PRO A 91 -4.27 -5.72 -31.10
N SER A 92 -4.45 -4.52 -30.58
CA SER A 92 -3.62 -4.00 -29.49
C SER A 92 -4.22 -4.43 -28.16
N ILE A 93 -3.36 -4.56 -27.15
CA ILE A 93 -3.73 -4.69 -25.75
C ILE A 93 -3.55 -3.36 -25.02
N ARG A 94 -4.15 -3.23 -23.86
CA ARG A 94 -4.05 -2.00 -23.06
C ARG A 94 -2.63 -1.81 -22.53
N SER A 95 -2.14 -0.57 -22.59
CA SER A 95 -0.97 -0.11 -21.86
C SER A 95 -1.40 0.81 -20.72
N TYR A 96 -0.67 0.76 -19.60
CA TYR A 96 -0.96 1.57 -18.41
C TYR A 96 0.15 2.58 -18.17
N PRO A 97 -0.17 3.82 -17.77
CA PRO A 97 0.83 4.77 -17.31
C PRO A 97 1.58 4.23 -16.09
N VAL A 98 2.89 4.38 -16.09
CA VAL A 98 3.80 3.93 -15.03
C VAL A 98 4.75 5.05 -14.65
N ILE A 99 5.04 5.17 -13.36
CA ILE A 99 6.11 6.03 -12.82
C ILE A 99 6.95 5.19 -11.86
N GLU A 100 8.28 5.21 -12.05
CA GLU A 100 9.22 4.65 -11.07
C GLU A 100 9.75 5.82 -10.23
N ARG A 101 9.29 5.91 -8.97
CA ARG A 101 9.61 7.01 -8.07
C ARG A 101 9.49 6.60 -6.61
N TYR A 102 10.25 7.22 -5.73
CA TYR A 102 10.21 7.00 -4.29
C TYR A 102 10.54 5.57 -3.84
N GLY A 103 11.29 4.82 -4.65
CA GLY A 103 11.59 3.41 -4.38
C GLY A 103 10.45 2.44 -4.72
N PHE A 104 9.44 2.89 -5.46
CA PHE A 104 8.30 2.09 -5.89
C PHE A 104 8.02 2.26 -7.38
N VAL A 105 7.40 1.23 -7.96
CA VAL A 105 6.75 1.30 -9.28
C VAL A 105 5.27 1.60 -9.07
N TRP A 106 4.81 2.73 -9.59
CA TRP A 106 3.43 3.18 -9.53
C TRP A 106 2.75 2.94 -10.86
N VAL A 107 1.48 2.52 -10.81
CA VAL A 107 0.67 2.31 -12.00
C VAL A 107 -0.65 3.05 -11.88
N TRP A 108 -1.18 3.51 -13.02
CA TRP A 108 -2.48 4.16 -13.13
C TRP A 108 -3.48 3.24 -13.85
N PRO A 109 -4.40 2.58 -13.13
CA PRO A 109 -5.36 1.63 -13.74
C PRO A 109 -6.50 2.29 -14.52
N GLY A 110 -6.70 3.59 -14.34
CA GLY A 110 -7.82 4.35 -14.89
C GLY A 110 -7.64 4.81 -16.34
N ASP A 111 -8.27 5.92 -16.69
CA ASP A 111 -8.12 6.60 -17.97
C ASP A 111 -6.73 7.21 -18.07
N ALA A 112 -5.92 6.73 -19.02
CA ALA A 112 -4.54 7.18 -19.22
C ALA A 112 -4.43 8.68 -19.51
N SER A 113 -5.46 9.31 -20.09
CA SER A 113 -5.46 10.75 -20.36
C SER A 113 -5.57 11.60 -19.10
N GLN A 114 -5.99 11.01 -17.98
CA GLN A 114 -6.10 11.66 -16.67
C GLN A 114 -4.92 11.36 -15.73
N ALA A 115 -4.00 10.50 -16.19
CA ALA A 115 -2.80 10.19 -15.43
C ALA A 115 -1.87 11.41 -15.38
N ASP A 116 -1.73 11.96 -14.18
CA ASP A 116 -0.90 13.14 -13.92
C ASP A 116 0.05 12.82 -12.76
N ALA A 117 1.35 13.01 -13.01
CA ALA A 117 2.39 12.80 -12.01
C ALA A 117 2.23 13.72 -10.78
N VAL A 118 1.59 14.90 -10.94
CA VAL A 118 1.28 15.82 -9.83
C VAL A 118 0.30 15.20 -8.84
N LYS A 119 -0.54 14.26 -9.27
CA LYS A 119 -1.46 13.51 -8.40
C LYS A 119 -0.77 12.41 -7.59
N LEU A 120 0.51 12.11 -7.86
CA LEU A 120 1.28 11.21 -7.01
C LEU A 120 1.61 11.92 -5.71
N HIS A 121 1.27 11.28 -4.59
CA HIS A 121 1.56 11.83 -3.27
C HIS A 121 3.06 12.13 -3.12
N HIS A 122 3.39 13.35 -2.70
CA HIS A 122 4.79 13.72 -2.45
C HIS A 122 5.30 13.06 -1.17
N LEU A 123 6.41 12.34 -1.27
CA LEU A 123 7.04 11.63 -0.17
C LEU A 123 8.41 12.28 0.13
N GLU A 124 8.42 13.32 0.97
CA GLU A 124 9.64 14.06 1.31
C GLU A 124 10.75 13.13 1.83
N TRP A 125 10.40 12.19 2.69
CA TRP A 125 11.35 11.24 3.27
C TRP A 125 12.05 10.36 2.22
N ALA A 126 11.41 10.10 1.08
CA ALA A 126 11.96 9.25 0.03
C ALA A 126 12.93 10.00 -0.93
N GLU A 127 12.95 11.33 -0.89
CA GLU A 127 13.83 12.17 -1.70
C GLU A 127 15.00 12.75 -0.90
N SER A 128 14.98 12.61 0.44
CA SER A 128 16.00 13.19 1.32
C SER A 128 16.96 12.13 1.86
N SER A 129 18.26 12.40 1.77
CA SER A 129 19.32 11.59 2.39
C SER A 129 19.33 11.65 3.93
N GLU A 130 18.55 12.56 4.52
CA GLU A 130 18.41 12.65 5.99
C GLU A 130 17.45 11.60 6.55
N TRP A 131 16.84 10.78 5.69
CA TRP A 131 15.91 9.73 6.06
C TRP A 131 16.43 8.35 5.64
N ALA A 132 16.16 7.35 6.46
CA ALA A 132 16.28 5.94 6.09
C ALA A 132 14.92 5.28 6.06
N TYR A 133 14.71 4.37 5.13
CA TYR A 133 13.48 3.60 4.97
C TYR A 133 13.78 2.11 4.98
N GLY A 134 12.93 1.34 5.64
CA GLY A 134 12.93 -0.11 5.58
C GLY A 134 11.49 -0.61 5.57
N GLY A 135 11.16 -1.50 4.64
CA GLY A 135 9.81 -1.98 4.48
C GLY A 135 9.72 -3.35 3.85
N GLY A 136 8.51 -3.79 3.56
CA GLY A 136 8.21 -5.08 2.97
C GLY A 136 6.88 -5.09 2.24
N LEU A 137 6.47 -6.29 1.83
CA LEU A 137 5.23 -6.55 1.13
C LEU A 137 4.53 -7.74 1.78
N TYR A 138 3.22 -7.59 2.06
CA TYR A 138 2.32 -8.68 2.37
C TYR A 138 1.23 -8.81 1.32
N HIS A 139 0.84 -10.04 1.03
CA HIS A 139 -0.39 -10.33 0.30
C HIS A 139 -1.44 -10.79 1.31
N ILE A 140 -2.57 -10.05 1.41
CA ILE A 140 -3.57 -10.24 2.46
C ILE A 140 -4.94 -10.49 1.81
N ARG A 141 -5.68 -11.48 2.32
CA ARG A 141 -7.00 -11.85 1.82
C ARG A 141 -8.11 -11.07 2.52
N CYS A 142 -8.13 -9.76 2.29
CA CYS A 142 -9.20 -8.88 2.78
C CYS A 142 -9.53 -7.77 1.79
N ASP A 143 -10.71 -7.17 1.93
CA ASP A 143 -11.07 -5.91 1.25
C ASP A 143 -10.10 -4.81 1.70
N TYR A 144 -9.55 -4.04 0.77
CA TYR A 144 -8.61 -2.95 1.06
C TYR A 144 -9.16 -1.92 2.05
N ARG A 145 -10.49 -1.77 2.13
CA ARG A 145 -11.14 -0.87 3.07
C ARG A 145 -11.09 -1.38 4.51
N LEU A 146 -10.97 -2.70 4.72
CA LEU A 146 -10.76 -3.24 6.08
C LEU A 146 -9.35 -2.89 6.59
N MET A 147 -8.34 -2.91 5.71
CA MET A 147 -7.00 -2.46 6.07
C MET A 147 -6.98 -0.95 6.36
N ILE A 148 -7.70 -0.14 5.57
CA ILE A 148 -7.83 1.30 5.84
C ILE A 148 -8.53 1.55 7.17
N ASP A 149 -9.61 0.82 7.48
CA ASP A 149 -10.30 0.93 8.76
C ASP A 149 -9.36 0.61 9.92
N ASN A 150 -8.56 -0.46 9.81
CA ASN A 150 -7.58 -0.87 10.81
C ASN A 150 -6.51 0.23 11.02
N LEU A 151 -5.86 0.71 9.95
CA LEU A 151 -4.82 1.74 10.04
C LEU A 151 -5.32 3.11 10.50
N MET A 152 -6.60 3.43 10.24
CA MET A 152 -7.22 4.69 10.68
C MET A 152 -7.84 4.60 12.08
N ASP A 153 -7.83 3.42 12.69
CA ASP A 153 -8.22 3.16 14.08
C ASP A 153 -6.97 3.09 14.97
N LEU A 154 -6.87 4.00 15.94
CA LEU A 154 -5.79 4.02 16.92
C LEU A 154 -6.14 3.27 18.22
N THR A 155 -7.31 2.60 18.30
CA THR A 155 -7.79 2.02 19.57
C THR A 155 -7.53 0.51 19.66
N HIS A 156 -7.33 -0.18 18.56
CA HIS A 156 -7.07 -1.63 18.53
C HIS A 156 -5.70 -2.01 19.12
N GLU A 157 -4.75 -1.06 19.16
CA GLU A 157 -3.35 -1.31 19.54
C GLU A 157 -3.20 -1.95 20.92
N THR A 158 -4.01 -1.55 21.91
CA THR A 158 -3.96 -2.12 23.26
C THR A 158 -4.33 -3.60 23.28
N TYR A 159 -5.13 -4.05 22.33
CA TYR A 159 -5.67 -5.43 22.29
C TYR A 159 -4.92 -6.30 21.28
N VAL A 160 -4.78 -5.87 20.03
CA VAL A 160 -4.12 -6.63 18.97
C VAL A 160 -2.60 -6.60 19.16
N HIS A 161 -2.06 -5.45 19.54
CA HIS A 161 -0.61 -5.21 19.69
C HIS A 161 -0.17 -5.17 21.16
N ALA A 162 -0.88 -5.85 22.05
CA ALA A 162 -0.65 -5.80 23.50
C ALA A 162 0.79 -6.13 23.92
N ASN A 163 1.50 -6.94 23.15
CA ASN A 163 2.87 -7.38 23.43
C ASN A 163 3.96 -6.61 22.67
N SER A 164 3.58 -5.65 21.81
CA SER A 164 4.53 -4.92 20.95
C SER A 164 4.50 -3.41 21.18
N ILE A 165 3.44 -2.72 20.76
CA ILE A 165 3.32 -1.26 20.84
C ILE A 165 2.17 -0.77 21.73
N GLY A 166 1.29 -1.69 22.16
CA GLY A 166 0.17 -1.38 23.03
C GLY A 166 0.63 -0.83 24.40
N GLN A 167 -0.14 0.08 24.96
CA GLN A 167 0.00 0.57 26.33
C GLN A 167 -1.36 1.07 26.85
N LYS A 168 -1.57 1.00 28.16
CA LYS A 168 -2.89 1.32 28.76
C LYS A 168 -3.33 2.78 28.56
N GLU A 169 -2.37 3.71 28.46
CA GLU A 169 -2.63 5.14 28.24
C GLU A 169 -3.28 5.43 26.88
N ILE A 170 -3.23 4.45 25.95
CA ILE A 170 -3.95 4.48 24.68
C ILE A 170 -5.47 4.52 24.89
N ASP A 171 -5.98 3.75 25.84
CA ASP A 171 -7.42 3.68 26.12
C ASP A 171 -7.95 4.95 26.81
N GLU A 172 -7.06 5.72 27.47
CA GLU A 172 -7.40 6.95 28.19
C GLU A 172 -7.39 8.18 27.27
N ALA A 173 -6.66 8.14 26.16
CA ALA A 173 -6.49 9.24 25.23
C ALA A 173 -7.41 9.08 24.01
N ALA A 174 -8.55 9.78 24.01
CA ALA A 174 -9.50 9.72 22.91
C ALA A 174 -8.91 10.24 21.59
N PRO A 175 -9.01 9.50 20.46
CA PRO A 175 -8.58 9.97 19.17
C PRO A 175 -9.51 11.07 18.63
N LYS A 176 -8.95 11.99 17.85
CA LYS A 176 -9.69 13.03 17.13
C LYS A 176 -9.57 12.83 15.64
N THR A 177 -10.70 12.76 14.93
CA THR A 177 -10.75 12.64 13.47
C THR A 177 -11.26 13.92 12.82
N VAL A 178 -10.58 14.32 11.74
CA VAL A 178 -10.93 15.48 10.92
C VAL A 178 -10.79 15.10 9.43
N ALA A 179 -11.74 15.55 8.60
CA ALA A 179 -11.66 15.41 7.15
C ALA A 179 -11.46 16.77 6.51
N GLU A 180 -10.49 16.88 5.60
CA GLU A 180 -10.16 18.10 4.85
C GLU A 180 -10.05 17.74 3.36
N GLY A 181 -11.04 18.15 2.56
CA GLY A 181 -11.13 17.76 1.16
C GLY A 181 -11.27 16.25 1.00
N ASP A 182 -10.26 15.64 0.37
CA ASP A 182 -10.18 14.18 0.14
C ASP A 182 -9.24 13.47 1.13
N THR A 183 -8.67 14.18 2.09
CA THR A 183 -7.82 13.60 3.13
C THR A 183 -8.57 13.45 4.45
N VAL A 184 -8.22 12.40 5.21
CA VAL A 184 -8.76 12.17 6.55
C VAL A 184 -7.60 12.02 7.51
N ARG A 185 -7.65 12.72 8.63
CA ARG A 185 -6.65 12.66 9.68
C ARG A 185 -7.27 12.18 10.99
N THR A 186 -6.72 11.10 11.55
CA THR A 186 -7.02 10.65 12.92
C THR A 186 -5.79 10.83 13.78
N SER A 187 -5.90 11.53 14.90
CA SER A 187 -4.74 11.85 15.75
C SER A 187 -5.02 11.58 17.21
N ARG A 188 -3.97 11.16 17.93
CA ARG A 188 -3.93 10.98 19.38
C ARG A 188 -2.66 11.59 19.93
N PHE A 189 -2.78 12.25 21.07
CA PHE A 189 -1.66 12.81 21.83
C PHE A 189 -1.78 12.32 23.27
N MET A 190 -0.66 11.86 23.83
CA MET A 190 -0.54 11.39 25.20
C MET A 190 0.60 12.17 25.85
N GLU A 191 0.30 12.84 26.96
CA GLU A 191 1.26 13.70 27.65
C GLU A 191 1.78 13.02 28.91
N ASN A 192 3.08 13.17 29.16
CA ASN A 192 3.74 12.73 30.39
C ASN A 192 3.54 11.24 30.70
N VAL A 193 3.76 10.38 29.69
CA VAL A 193 3.60 8.92 29.79
C VAL A 193 4.97 8.24 29.73
N ASP A 194 5.05 6.97 30.16
CA ASP A 194 6.23 6.15 29.95
C ASP A 194 6.39 5.81 28.45
N ALA A 195 7.62 5.90 27.95
CA ALA A 195 7.91 5.49 26.60
C ALA A 195 7.86 3.94 26.49
N PRO A 196 7.10 3.37 25.50
CA PRO A 196 7.16 1.93 25.24
C PRO A 196 8.54 1.50 24.75
N PRO A 197 8.87 0.18 24.80
CA PRO A 197 10.21 -0.33 24.54
C PRO A 197 10.84 0.13 23.23
N PHE A 198 10.06 0.16 22.16
CA PHE A 198 10.52 0.66 20.85
C PHE A 198 11.00 2.12 20.93
N TRP A 199 10.22 2.99 21.56
CA TRP A 199 10.56 4.41 21.69
C TRP A 199 11.70 4.66 22.66
N LYS A 200 11.86 3.85 23.71
CA LYS A 200 13.06 3.87 24.55
C LYS A 200 14.31 3.56 23.72
N MET A 201 14.26 2.54 22.88
CA MET A 201 15.36 2.21 21.97
C MET A 201 15.65 3.36 20.98
N ALA A 202 14.61 3.98 20.41
CA ALA A 202 14.75 5.10 19.48
C ALA A 202 15.36 6.34 20.16
N LEU A 203 14.93 6.68 21.37
CA LEU A 203 15.51 7.77 22.16
C LEU A 203 17.01 7.53 22.43
N ARG A 204 17.39 6.36 22.96
CA ARG A 204 18.80 6.00 23.16
C ARG A 204 19.60 6.07 21.85
N GLY A 205 19.02 5.55 20.77
CA GLY A 205 19.61 5.62 19.44
C GLY A 205 19.88 7.05 18.96
N ASN A 206 19.10 8.00 19.44
CA ASN A 206 19.25 9.43 19.14
C ASN A 206 20.06 10.20 20.19
N GLY A 207 20.69 9.49 21.14
CA GLY A 207 21.48 10.09 22.21
C GLY A 207 20.64 10.78 23.30
N LEU A 208 19.35 10.44 23.41
CA LEU A 208 18.43 11.01 24.39
C LEU A 208 18.21 10.07 25.57
N ALA A 209 17.89 10.63 26.74
CA ALA A 209 17.51 9.85 27.92
C ALA A 209 16.19 9.10 27.62
N ASP A 210 16.09 7.84 28.05
CA ASP A 210 14.96 6.96 27.78
C ASP A 210 14.20 6.51 29.05
N ASP A 211 14.67 6.99 30.20
CA ASP A 211 14.12 6.72 31.54
C ASP A 211 13.30 7.89 32.11
N VAL A 212 13.00 8.87 31.29
CA VAL A 212 12.18 10.04 31.62
C VAL A 212 10.83 9.96 30.94
N PRO A 213 9.77 10.58 31.52
CA PRO A 213 8.47 10.68 30.88
C PRO A 213 8.54 11.39 29.54
N VAL A 214 7.63 11.00 28.63
CA VAL A 214 7.55 11.53 27.27
C VAL A 214 6.15 12.01 26.93
N ASP A 215 6.06 12.93 25.99
CA ASP A 215 4.84 13.22 25.23
C ASP A 215 4.88 12.37 23.98
N ARG A 216 3.85 11.53 23.75
CA ARG A 216 3.73 10.61 22.61
C ARG A 216 2.62 11.07 21.68
N TRP A 217 2.82 10.92 20.37
CA TRP A 217 1.80 11.20 19.37
C TRP A 217 1.67 10.08 18.33
N GLN A 218 0.49 10.00 17.75
CA GLN A 218 0.14 9.17 16.60
C GLN A 218 -0.81 9.97 15.73
N ILE A 219 -0.47 10.15 14.45
CA ILE A 219 -1.26 10.94 13.50
C ILE A 219 -1.36 10.17 12.20
N CYS A 220 -2.51 9.52 11.97
CA CYS A 220 -2.81 8.78 10.75
C CYS A 220 -3.39 9.71 9.70
N HIS A 221 -2.81 9.71 8.52
CA HIS A 221 -3.24 10.47 7.36
C HIS A 221 -3.68 9.52 6.25
N PHE A 222 -4.98 9.41 6.03
CA PHE A 222 -5.49 8.77 4.84
C PHE A 222 -5.45 9.73 3.66
N THR A 223 -4.89 9.28 2.55
CA THR A 223 -4.90 9.97 1.24
C THR A 223 -5.40 8.99 0.18
N PRO A 224 -6.36 9.39 -0.68
CA PRO A 224 -6.83 8.50 -1.73
C PRO A 224 -5.71 8.13 -2.71
N PRO A 225 -5.81 6.95 -3.34
CA PRO A 225 -6.97 6.05 -3.29
C PRO A 225 -7.02 5.16 -2.05
N SER A 226 -5.88 4.86 -1.41
CA SER A 226 -5.76 3.88 -0.32
C SER A 226 -4.39 3.96 0.37
N HIS A 227 -3.84 5.14 0.49
CA HIS A 227 -2.56 5.38 1.14
C HIS A 227 -2.79 5.87 2.57
N VAL A 228 -2.09 5.28 3.53
CA VAL A 228 -2.07 5.75 4.92
C VAL A 228 -0.63 6.02 5.31
N LEU A 229 -0.36 7.22 5.82
CA LEU A 229 0.91 7.57 6.43
C LEU A 229 0.65 7.88 7.90
N ILE A 230 1.45 7.31 8.81
CA ILE A 230 1.26 7.52 10.24
C ILE A 230 2.50 8.19 10.82
N GLU A 231 2.37 9.46 11.19
CA GLU A 231 3.40 10.17 11.94
C GLU A 231 3.36 9.72 13.39
N VAL A 232 4.45 9.13 13.86
CA VAL A 232 4.57 8.60 15.21
C VAL A 232 5.83 9.10 15.88
N GLY A 233 5.78 9.28 17.19
CA GLY A 233 6.98 9.71 17.91
C GLY A 233 6.75 9.95 19.39
N VAL A 234 7.89 10.24 20.05
CA VAL A 234 7.96 10.67 21.44
C VAL A 234 8.92 11.85 21.57
N ALA A 235 8.60 12.74 22.49
CA ALA A 235 9.52 13.80 22.94
C ALA A 235 9.60 13.78 24.45
N HIS A 236 10.70 14.25 25.06
CA HIS A 236 10.75 14.44 26.49
C HIS A 236 9.57 15.32 26.95
N ALA A 237 8.89 14.91 28.00
CA ALA A 237 7.70 15.61 28.48
C ALA A 237 7.96 17.09 28.78
N GLY A 238 7.01 17.94 28.42
CA GLY A 238 7.10 19.40 28.61
C GLY A 238 7.97 20.15 27.59
N HIS A 239 8.49 19.47 26.55
CA HIS A 239 9.26 20.11 25.48
C HIS A 239 8.45 20.42 24.21
N GLY A 240 7.12 20.33 24.26
CA GLY A 240 6.23 20.69 23.16
C GLY A 240 5.73 19.49 22.32
N GLY A 241 5.96 18.26 22.77
CA GLY A 241 5.43 17.04 22.15
C GLY A 241 5.78 16.92 20.67
N TYR A 242 4.80 16.82 19.81
CA TYR A 242 4.99 16.76 18.36
C TYR A 242 5.86 17.90 17.79
N HIS A 243 5.71 19.11 18.35
CA HIS A 243 6.47 20.31 17.95
C HIS A 243 7.83 20.45 18.63
N ALA A 244 8.23 19.49 19.47
CA ALA A 244 9.54 19.53 20.13
C ALA A 244 10.67 19.62 19.11
N PRO A 245 11.80 20.28 19.45
CA PRO A 245 12.98 20.32 18.59
C PRO A 245 13.59 18.92 18.43
N ALA A 246 14.34 18.72 17.34
CA ALA A 246 14.87 17.39 16.96
C ALA A 246 15.77 16.76 18.02
N ASP A 247 16.50 17.59 18.80
CA ASP A 247 17.37 17.16 19.91
C ASP A 247 16.60 16.76 21.19
N LYS A 248 15.26 16.78 21.17
CA LYS A 248 14.37 16.40 22.28
C LYS A 248 13.37 15.32 21.90
N LYS A 249 13.38 14.83 20.66
CA LYS A 249 12.40 13.86 20.17
C LYS A 249 13.04 12.76 19.33
N ALA A 250 12.32 11.64 19.24
CA ALA A 250 12.52 10.60 18.24
C ALA A 250 11.20 10.40 17.51
N SER A 251 11.20 10.45 16.17
CA SER A 251 10.00 10.33 15.36
C SER A 251 10.26 9.53 14.09
N SER A 252 9.18 8.98 13.56
CA SER A 252 9.18 8.19 12.33
C SER A 252 7.86 8.39 11.58
N ILE A 253 7.86 8.01 10.30
CA ILE A 253 6.65 7.90 9.48
C ILE A 253 6.47 6.43 9.15
N VAL A 254 5.37 5.85 9.59
CA VAL A 254 4.92 4.53 9.11
C VAL A 254 4.27 4.75 7.75
N VAL A 255 4.62 3.91 6.80
CA VAL A 255 4.22 4.05 5.39
C VAL A 255 3.40 2.82 5.01
N ASP A 256 2.16 3.04 4.58
CA ASP A 256 1.21 1.99 4.27
C ASP A 256 0.53 2.28 2.92
N PHE A 257 1.00 1.62 1.86
CA PHE A 257 0.38 1.68 0.55
C PHE A 257 -0.41 0.39 0.30
N ILE A 258 -1.72 0.54 0.22
CA ILE A 258 -2.65 -0.58 0.06
C ILE A 258 -3.10 -0.61 -1.40
N THR A 259 -2.69 -1.65 -2.13
CA THR A 259 -3.09 -1.82 -3.53
C THR A 259 -4.12 -2.94 -3.63
N PRO A 260 -5.37 -2.63 -4.00
CA PRO A 260 -6.37 -3.65 -4.20
C PRO A 260 -5.97 -4.61 -5.31
N GLU A 261 -5.92 -5.91 -5.05
CA GLU A 261 -5.79 -6.95 -6.06
C GLU A 261 -7.17 -7.32 -6.60
N THR A 262 -8.04 -7.79 -5.70
CA THR A 262 -9.44 -8.11 -5.96
C THR A 262 -10.35 -7.40 -4.94
N GLU A 263 -11.63 -7.72 -4.92
CA GLU A 263 -12.54 -7.20 -3.89
C GLU A 263 -12.27 -7.78 -2.49
N THR A 264 -11.44 -8.82 -2.39
CA THR A 264 -11.16 -9.56 -1.15
C THR A 264 -9.70 -9.93 -0.99
N SER A 265 -8.80 -9.27 -1.70
CA SER A 265 -7.36 -9.42 -1.57
C SER A 265 -6.62 -8.14 -1.93
N ILE A 266 -5.48 -7.93 -1.27
CA ILE A 266 -4.65 -6.74 -1.42
C ILE A 266 -3.16 -7.08 -1.46
N TRP A 267 -2.39 -6.22 -2.12
CA TRP A 267 -0.96 -6.06 -1.96
C TRP A 267 -0.73 -4.94 -0.95
N TYR A 268 -0.10 -5.25 0.17
CA TYR A 268 0.15 -4.30 1.25
C TYR A 268 1.64 -4.01 1.34
N PHE A 269 2.04 -2.85 0.82
CA PHE A 269 3.41 -2.32 0.89
C PHE A 269 3.53 -1.49 2.15
N TRP A 270 4.32 -1.97 3.10
CA TRP A 270 4.48 -1.36 4.42
C TRP A 270 5.93 -1.02 4.70
N GLY A 271 6.16 -0.04 5.57
CA GLY A 271 7.50 0.29 6.03
C GLY A 271 7.54 1.40 7.05
N MET A 272 8.75 1.74 7.47
CA MET A 272 9.01 2.86 8.36
C MET A 272 10.15 3.71 7.83
N ALA A 273 9.87 4.99 7.66
CA ALA A 273 10.87 6.03 7.40
C ALA A 273 11.24 6.72 8.72
N ARG A 274 12.54 6.94 8.96
CA ARG A 274 13.07 7.62 10.15
C ARG A 274 14.13 8.62 9.79
N ASN A 275 14.21 9.72 10.54
CA ASN A 275 15.17 10.80 10.36
C ASN A 275 16.28 10.85 11.43
N PHE A 276 16.44 9.79 12.19
CA PHE A 276 17.55 9.61 13.13
C PHE A 276 18.43 8.43 12.72
N ARG A 277 19.76 8.61 12.81
CA ARG A 277 20.74 7.60 12.37
C ARG A 277 20.44 7.03 10.96
N PRO A 278 20.28 7.87 9.93
CA PRO A 278 19.86 7.40 8.61
C PRO A 278 20.86 6.41 7.98
N ASP A 279 22.15 6.54 8.28
CA ASP A 279 23.22 5.69 7.74
C ASP A 279 23.37 4.34 8.47
N ASP A 280 22.59 4.09 9.53
CA ASP A 280 22.67 2.85 10.28
C ASP A 280 21.80 1.75 9.65
N ALA A 281 22.41 0.97 8.76
CA ALA A 281 21.76 -0.13 8.06
C ALA A 281 21.29 -1.25 9.02
N ALA A 282 22.05 -1.51 10.11
CA ALA A 282 21.67 -2.52 11.10
C ALA A 282 20.40 -2.10 11.86
N LEU A 283 20.31 -0.82 12.22
CA LEU A 283 19.10 -0.27 12.84
C LEU A 283 17.92 -0.32 11.87
N THR A 284 18.12 0.00 10.58
CA THR A 284 17.07 -0.11 9.55
C THR A 284 16.54 -1.55 9.45
N ALA A 285 17.42 -2.54 9.43
CA ALA A 285 17.04 -3.96 9.38
C ALA A 285 16.26 -4.37 10.65
N SER A 286 16.71 -3.96 11.83
CA SER A 286 16.05 -4.26 13.10
C SER A 286 14.65 -3.62 13.20
N ILE A 287 14.50 -2.36 12.78
CA ILE A 287 13.21 -1.67 12.74
C ILE A 287 12.27 -2.35 11.75
N ARG A 288 12.75 -2.69 10.55
CA ARG A 288 11.98 -3.42 9.55
C ARG A 288 11.45 -4.75 10.09
N GLU A 289 12.31 -5.53 10.76
CA GLU A 289 11.91 -6.81 11.38
C GLU A 289 10.83 -6.61 12.45
N GLY A 290 11.05 -5.65 13.36
CA GLY A 290 10.09 -5.32 14.41
C GLY A 290 8.74 -4.84 13.85
N GLN A 291 8.76 -3.95 12.87
CA GLN A 291 7.56 -3.44 12.21
C GLN A 291 6.80 -4.55 11.46
N GLY A 292 7.52 -5.43 10.78
CA GLY A 292 6.91 -6.59 10.12
C GLY A 292 6.17 -7.50 11.10
N LYS A 293 6.71 -7.73 12.30
CA LYS A 293 6.02 -8.49 13.36
C LYS A 293 4.73 -7.79 13.80
N ILE A 294 4.77 -6.48 14.04
CA ILE A 294 3.59 -5.69 14.44
C ILE A 294 2.49 -5.85 13.38
N PHE A 295 2.79 -5.60 12.11
CA PHE A 295 1.79 -5.76 11.05
C PHE A 295 1.31 -7.19 10.87
N SER A 296 2.15 -8.20 11.14
CA SER A 296 1.71 -9.59 11.07
C SER A 296 0.65 -9.96 12.13
N GLU A 297 0.56 -9.21 13.23
CA GLU A 297 -0.46 -9.40 14.28
C GLU A 297 -1.86 -9.05 13.76
N ASP A 298 -1.99 -8.12 12.79
CA ASP A 298 -3.26 -7.74 12.18
C ASP A 298 -3.75 -8.72 11.11
N LEU A 299 -2.84 -9.45 10.45
CA LEU A 299 -3.16 -10.25 9.25
C LEU A 299 -4.25 -11.26 9.53
N GLU A 300 -4.11 -12.05 10.60
CA GLU A 300 -5.11 -13.07 10.94
C GLU A 300 -6.46 -12.43 11.28
N MET A 301 -6.45 -11.31 12.00
CA MET A 301 -7.68 -10.60 12.36
C MET A 301 -8.43 -10.13 11.11
N LEU A 302 -7.75 -9.47 10.18
CA LEU A 302 -8.34 -8.93 8.95
C LEU A 302 -8.85 -10.04 8.02
N GLU A 303 -8.09 -11.11 7.84
CA GLU A 303 -8.52 -12.24 7.00
C GLU A 303 -9.73 -12.98 7.60
N ARG A 304 -9.76 -13.19 8.93
CA ARG A 304 -10.91 -13.80 9.62
C ARG A 304 -12.12 -12.88 9.60
N GLN A 305 -11.93 -11.58 9.77
CA GLN A 305 -12.99 -10.58 9.63
C GLN A 305 -13.60 -10.63 8.23
N GLN A 306 -12.77 -10.65 7.18
CA GLN A 306 -13.23 -10.79 5.80
C GLN A 306 -14.06 -12.06 5.59
N GLN A 307 -13.60 -13.20 6.10
CA GLN A 307 -14.35 -14.47 6.02
C GLN A 307 -15.72 -14.38 6.70
N ASN A 308 -15.80 -13.72 7.86
CA ASN A 308 -17.07 -13.53 8.56
C ASN A 308 -18.03 -12.62 7.78
N LEU A 309 -17.52 -11.52 7.19
CA LEU A 309 -18.34 -10.62 6.39
C LEU A 309 -18.89 -11.30 5.13
N LEU A 310 -18.12 -12.18 4.51
CA LEU A 310 -18.59 -13.00 3.37
C LEU A 310 -19.62 -14.05 3.79
N ARG A 311 -19.47 -14.64 5.00
CA ARG A 311 -20.38 -15.67 5.51
C ARG A 311 -21.72 -15.11 5.93
N TRP A 312 -21.76 -13.88 6.45
CA TRP A 312 -22.98 -13.24 6.95
C TRP A 312 -23.14 -11.82 6.40
N PRO A 313 -23.34 -11.67 5.09
CA PRO A 313 -23.39 -10.36 4.42
C PRO A 313 -24.62 -9.51 4.84
N GLU A 314 -25.66 -10.15 5.37
CA GLU A 314 -26.89 -9.50 5.83
C GLU A 314 -26.79 -8.89 7.25
N ARG A 315 -25.71 -9.16 8.00
CA ARG A 315 -25.56 -8.64 9.35
C ARG A 315 -25.28 -7.15 9.37
N ASN A 316 -26.07 -6.41 10.12
CA ASN A 316 -25.78 -5.01 10.43
C ASN A 316 -24.71 -4.94 11.53
N LEU A 317 -23.58 -4.35 11.22
CA LEU A 317 -22.51 -4.16 12.18
C LEU A 317 -22.79 -2.93 13.07
N LEU A 318 -22.39 -3.04 14.32
CA LEU A 318 -22.42 -1.93 15.26
C LEU A 318 -21.43 -0.84 14.78
N LYS A 319 -21.84 0.42 14.87
CA LYS A 319 -21.01 1.59 14.59
C LYS A 319 -20.63 2.26 15.90
N LEU A 320 -19.34 2.46 16.09
CA LEU A 320 -18.78 3.08 17.28
C LEU A 320 -18.14 4.43 16.93
N ASN A 321 -17.95 5.28 17.94
CA ASN A 321 -17.29 6.60 17.71
C ASN A 321 -15.83 6.45 17.25
N ILE A 322 -15.18 5.36 17.63
CA ILE A 322 -13.80 5.03 17.24
C ILE A 322 -13.66 4.76 15.74
N ASP A 323 -14.76 4.39 15.04
CA ASP A 323 -14.75 4.08 13.61
C ASP A 323 -14.65 5.34 12.72
N ALA A 324 -14.61 6.54 13.30
CA ALA A 324 -14.71 7.80 12.56
C ALA A 324 -13.69 7.92 11.42
N GLY A 325 -12.44 7.51 11.64
CA GLY A 325 -11.36 7.53 10.63
C GLY A 325 -11.69 6.66 9.42
N GLY A 326 -12.00 5.41 9.64
CA GLY A 326 -12.37 4.45 8.59
C GLY A 326 -13.65 4.90 7.86
N VAL A 327 -14.70 5.30 8.59
CA VAL A 327 -15.97 5.75 7.99
C VAL A 327 -15.78 6.97 7.09
N MET A 328 -14.98 7.95 7.48
CA MET A 328 -14.71 9.14 6.66
C MET A 328 -13.86 8.78 5.44
N SER A 329 -12.85 7.94 5.58
CA SER A 329 -12.02 7.45 4.47
C SER A 329 -12.86 6.67 3.44
N ARG A 330 -13.75 5.78 3.88
CA ARG A 330 -14.70 5.06 3.01
C ARG A 330 -15.62 6.02 2.23
N ARG A 331 -16.11 7.11 2.86
CA ARG A 331 -16.93 8.13 2.17
C ARG A 331 -16.14 8.84 1.04
N VAL A 332 -14.86 9.11 1.27
CA VAL A 332 -13.99 9.68 0.21
C VAL A 332 -13.88 8.70 -0.95
N ILE A 333 -13.56 7.44 -0.66
CA ILE A 333 -13.46 6.38 -1.66
C ILE A 333 -14.75 6.22 -2.47
N ASP A 334 -15.89 6.13 -1.78
CA ASP A 334 -17.21 5.97 -2.43
C ASP A 334 -17.55 7.16 -3.34
N ARG A 335 -17.19 8.38 -2.92
CA ARG A 335 -17.36 9.60 -3.72
C ARG A 335 -16.51 9.53 -5.00
N LEU A 336 -15.24 9.16 -4.91
CA LEU A 336 -14.34 9.04 -6.07
C LEU A 336 -14.84 7.98 -7.05
N VAL A 337 -15.24 6.80 -6.56
CA VAL A 337 -15.85 5.75 -7.39
C VAL A 337 -17.13 6.23 -8.08
N ALA A 338 -17.96 7.00 -7.37
CA ALA A 338 -19.19 7.56 -7.95
C ALA A 338 -18.91 8.60 -9.05
N GLN A 339 -17.90 9.46 -8.85
CA GLN A 339 -17.46 10.46 -9.83
C GLN A 339 -16.93 9.80 -11.11
N GLU A 340 -16.06 8.78 -10.99
CA GLU A 340 -15.55 8.04 -12.15
C GLU A 340 -16.67 7.36 -12.97
N ARG A 341 -17.66 6.77 -12.29
CA ARG A 341 -18.82 6.18 -12.94
C ARG A 341 -19.67 7.20 -13.70
N ALA A 342 -19.88 8.37 -13.10
CA ALA A 342 -20.63 9.43 -13.77
C ALA A 342 -19.94 9.89 -15.05
N GLN A 343 -18.60 9.93 -15.07
CA GLN A 343 -17.80 10.30 -16.24
C GLN A 343 -17.82 9.22 -17.33
N THR A 344 -17.84 7.93 -16.96
CA THR A 344 -17.79 6.82 -17.92
C THR A 344 -19.16 6.38 -18.43
N GLY A 345 -20.26 6.90 -17.87
CA GLY A 345 -21.63 6.46 -18.22
C GLY A 345 -21.92 4.99 -17.84
N ALA A 346 -21.08 4.37 -17.00
CA ALA A 346 -21.21 2.97 -16.64
C ALA A 346 -22.46 2.71 -15.79
N PRO A 347 -23.28 1.67 -16.10
CA PRO A 347 -24.48 1.35 -15.32
C PRO A 347 -24.12 1.00 -13.87
N ARG A 348 -25.04 1.27 -12.92
CA ARG A 348 -24.92 0.83 -11.54
C ARG A 348 -24.70 -0.68 -11.51
N ALA A 349 -23.63 -1.14 -10.86
CA ALA A 349 -23.40 -2.57 -10.68
C ALA A 349 -24.59 -3.18 -9.94
N GLY A 350 -25.28 -4.11 -10.60
CA GLY A 350 -26.23 -5.00 -9.94
C GLY A 350 -25.48 -5.88 -8.94
N ALA A 351 -26.21 -6.44 -7.96
CA ALA A 351 -25.69 -7.31 -6.93
C ALA A 351 -24.74 -8.39 -7.49
N PRO A 352 -23.71 -8.81 -6.73
CA PRO A 352 -22.68 -9.72 -7.22
C PRO A 352 -23.32 -11.03 -7.71
N ARG A 353 -23.04 -11.41 -8.96
CA ARG A 353 -23.28 -12.78 -9.42
C ARG A 353 -22.34 -13.69 -8.67
N ALA A 354 -22.88 -14.65 -7.93
CA ALA A 354 -22.12 -15.72 -7.31
C ALA A 354 -21.23 -16.39 -8.36
N GLY A 355 -19.93 -16.14 -8.31
CA GLY A 355 -18.95 -16.78 -9.17
C GLY A 355 -18.71 -18.20 -8.69
N ALA A 356 -18.65 -19.15 -9.63
CA ALA A 356 -18.26 -20.54 -9.37
C ALA A 356 -16.89 -20.62 -8.68
N PRO A 357 -16.66 -21.60 -7.79
CA PRO A 357 -15.40 -21.75 -7.09
C PRO A 357 -14.26 -22.04 -8.07
N ARG A 358 -13.26 -21.19 -8.13
CA ARG A 358 -12.00 -21.46 -8.81
C ARG A 358 -11.15 -22.35 -7.91
N ALA A 359 -10.55 -23.39 -8.52
CA ALA A 359 -9.62 -24.28 -7.87
C ALA A 359 -8.48 -23.51 -7.21
N GLU A 360 -8.22 -23.78 -5.93
CA GLU A 360 -7.08 -23.27 -5.19
C GLU A 360 -5.78 -23.77 -5.83
N VAL A 361 -4.99 -22.85 -6.36
CA VAL A 361 -3.57 -23.06 -6.58
C VAL A 361 -2.86 -22.32 -5.45
N THR A 362 -2.68 -22.99 -4.34
CA THR A 362 -1.79 -22.52 -3.27
C THR A 362 -0.36 -22.57 -3.78
N ARG A 363 0.20 -21.40 -4.08
CA ARG A 363 1.64 -21.22 -4.15
C ARG A 363 2.03 -20.28 -3.00
N ASP A 364 2.73 -20.85 -2.03
CA ASP A 364 3.47 -20.06 -1.04
C ASP A 364 4.45 -19.16 -1.79
N ILE A 365 4.24 -17.86 -1.73
CA ILE A 365 5.22 -16.88 -2.22
C ILE A 365 6.18 -16.66 -1.06
N PRO A 366 7.46 -17.08 -1.16
CA PRO A 366 8.41 -16.84 -0.10
C PRO A 366 8.62 -15.33 0.08
N VAL A 367 8.55 -14.88 1.33
CA VAL A 367 8.95 -13.55 1.73
C VAL A 367 10.41 -13.35 1.32
N ARG A 368 10.65 -12.61 0.24
CA ARG A 368 12.01 -12.23 -0.13
C ARG A 368 12.46 -11.10 0.78
N THR A 369 13.38 -11.40 1.66
CA THR A 369 14.19 -10.39 2.35
C THR A 369 15.11 -9.78 1.31
N ALA A 370 14.95 -8.49 1.04
CA ALA A 370 15.96 -7.74 0.30
C ALA A 370 17.26 -7.75 1.13
N THR A 371 18.33 -8.20 0.53
CA THR A 371 19.72 -8.09 1.03
C THR A 371 20.21 -6.66 0.84
#